data_317bcab1abbcc8de3cce5fe49af2f831
#
_entry.id   317bcab1abbcc8de3cce5fe49af2f831
#
_cell.length_a   1.000
_cell.length_b   1.000
_cell.length_c   1.000
_cell.angle_alpha   90.00
_cell.angle_beta   90.00
_cell.angle_gamma   90.00
#
_symmetry.space_group_name_H-M   'P 1'
#
loop_
_entity.id
_entity.type
_entity.pdbx_description
1 polymer ?
#
loop_
_entity_poly.entity_id
_entity_poly.type
_entity_poly.pdbx_seq_one_letter_code
_entity_poly.pdbx_strand_id
1 'polypeptide(L)'
;MSRTTTSPAASSDAGPVPPFDTADWDTDPDWTWHSAAEDTPEQLYTLWQDTVARSRTLVAQALSDGGLDRLADRHWPDGRAPSLRRILIDLIEEYARHVGHADLIRESVDGLVGEDPPR
;
A
#
# COMPACT_ATOMS: atom_id res chain seq x y z
N MET A 1 38.18 -15.63 -20.35
CA MET A 1 37.70 -15.54 -18.97
C MET A 1 36.58 -14.49 -18.94
N SER A 2 35.37 -14.93 -19.17
CA SER A 2 34.18 -14.07 -19.17
C SER A 2 33.70 -13.93 -17.72
N ARG A 3 33.77 -12.72 -17.17
CA ARG A 3 33.16 -12.42 -15.87
C ARG A 3 31.68 -12.21 -16.11
N THR A 4 30.88 -13.18 -15.71
CA THR A 4 29.44 -13.03 -15.57
C THR A 4 29.17 -12.06 -14.42
N THR A 5 28.87 -10.83 -14.70
CA THR A 5 28.32 -9.90 -13.71
C THR A 5 26.90 -10.33 -13.43
N THR A 6 26.74 -11.12 -12.39
CA THR A 6 25.43 -11.36 -11.80
C THR A 6 24.94 -10.03 -11.25
N SER A 7 24.02 -9.40 -11.97
CA SER A 7 23.27 -8.27 -11.45
C SER A 7 22.57 -8.76 -10.18
N PRO A 8 22.66 -8.06 -9.03
CA PRO A 8 21.90 -8.47 -7.87
C PRO A 8 20.43 -8.39 -8.27
N ALA A 9 19.75 -9.52 -8.26
CA ALA A 9 18.31 -9.56 -8.35
C ALA A 9 17.80 -8.58 -7.29
N ALA A 10 17.11 -7.54 -7.72
CA ALA A 10 16.39 -6.67 -6.84
C ALA A 10 15.40 -7.57 -6.09
N SER A 11 15.77 -7.95 -4.88
CA SER A 11 14.88 -8.69 -4.00
C SER A 11 13.72 -7.76 -3.70
N SER A 12 12.59 -8.04 -4.31
CA SER A 12 11.30 -7.40 -4.03
C SER A 12 10.77 -7.83 -2.65
N ASP A 13 11.63 -8.35 -1.82
CA ASP A 13 11.39 -8.66 -0.41
C ASP A 13 11.44 -7.37 0.44
N ALA A 14 10.78 -6.36 -0.07
CA ALA A 14 10.52 -5.16 0.70
C ALA A 14 9.37 -5.46 1.65
N GLY A 15 9.72 -6.07 2.77
CA GLY A 15 8.81 -6.27 3.90
C GLY A 15 8.19 -4.96 4.38
N PRO A 16 7.30 -5.01 5.36
CA PRO A 16 6.73 -3.82 5.95
C PRO A 16 7.84 -2.88 6.45
N VAL A 17 7.60 -1.58 6.29
CA VAL A 17 8.52 -0.52 6.74
C VAL A 17 7.96 0.14 7.99
N PRO A 18 8.80 0.90 8.76
CA PRO A 18 8.30 1.65 9.91
C PRO A 18 7.12 2.56 9.55
N PRO A 19 6.10 2.65 10.42
CA PRO A 19 5.95 1.97 11.71
C PRO A 19 5.34 0.56 11.64
N PHE A 20 5.00 0.07 10.46
CA PHE A 20 4.26 -1.19 10.27
C PHE A 20 5.11 -2.44 10.52
N ASP A 21 6.43 -2.33 10.44
CA ASP A 21 7.39 -3.43 10.65
C ASP A 21 7.47 -3.88 12.11
N THR A 22 7.08 -3.02 13.04
CA THR A 22 7.09 -3.29 14.48
C THR A 22 5.69 -3.54 15.05
N ALA A 23 4.66 -3.47 14.22
CA ALA A 23 3.28 -3.71 14.64
C ALA A 23 3.05 -5.18 15.00
N ASP A 24 2.48 -5.41 16.18
CA ASP A 24 2.07 -6.75 16.63
C ASP A 24 0.57 -6.95 16.37
N TRP A 25 0.28 -7.41 15.17
CA TRP A 25 -1.08 -7.64 14.69
C TRP A 25 -1.81 -8.78 15.41
N ASP A 26 -1.07 -9.68 16.03
CA ASP A 26 -1.64 -10.81 16.77
C ASP A 26 -2.17 -10.33 18.12
N THR A 27 -1.47 -9.40 18.77
CA THR A 27 -1.88 -8.82 20.05
C THR A 27 -2.86 -7.66 19.87
N ASP A 28 -2.69 -6.86 18.83
CA ASP A 28 -3.54 -5.70 18.54
C ASP A 28 -3.96 -5.70 17.05
N PRO A 29 -5.05 -6.39 16.69
CA PRO A 29 -5.57 -6.40 15.33
C PRO A 29 -5.99 -5.01 14.81
N ASP A 30 -6.30 -4.08 15.71
CA ASP A 30 -6.73 -2.72 15.43
C ASP A 30 -5.58 -1.69 15.55
N TRP A 31 -4.34 -2.17 15.54
CA TRP A 31 -3.15 -1.36 15.73
C TRP A 31 -3.12 -0.09 14.88
N THR A 32 -3.58 -0.14 13.62
CA THR A 32 -3.61 1.05 12.75
C THR A 32 -4.45 2.19 13.32
N TRP A 33 -5.58 1.87 13.92
CA TRP A 33 -6.46 2.85 14.54
C TRP A 33 -5.87 3.38 15.85
N HIS A 34 -5.32 2.50 16.66
CA HIS A 34 -4.68 2.87 17.92
C HIS A 34 -3.44 3.73 17.67
N SER A 35 -2.58 3.34 16.73
CA SER A 35 -1.39 4.12 16.34
C SER A 35 -1.77 5.49 15.79
N ALA A 36 -2.78 5.56 14.91
CA ALA A 36 -3.22 6.83 14.33
C ALA A 36 -3.79 7.80 15.36
N ALA A 37 -4.37 7.30 16.46
CA ALA A 37 -4.89 8.14 17.54
C ALA A 37 -3.79 8.86 18.32
N GLU A 38 -2.58 8.31 18.33
CA GLU A 38 -1.41 8.88 19.01
C GLU A 38 -0.59 9.82 18.11
N ASP A 39 -0.84 9.80 16.80
CA ASP A 39 -0.11 10.60 15.83
C ASP A 39 -0.74 11.99 15.63
N THR A 40 0.12 12.97 15.33
CA THR A 40 -0.36 14.28 14.88
C THR A 40 -0.83 14.21 13.42
N PRO A 41 -1.70 15.15 12.96
CA PRO A 41 -2.07 15.25 11.56
C PRO A 41 -0.86 15.33 10.61
N GLU A 42 0.17 16.07 10.98
CA GLU A 42 1.40 16.22 10.20
C GLU A 42 2.16 14.89 10.08
N GLN A 43 2.22 14.09 11.15
CA GLN A 43 2.84 12.76 11.12
C GLN A 43 2.06 11.82 10.20
N LEU A 44 0.73 11.85 10.24
CA LEU A 44 -0.12 11.04 9.38
C LEU A 44 0.04 11.43 7.90
N TYR A 45 0.08 12.73 7.58
CA TYR A 45 0.33 13.20 6.22
C TYR A 45 1.71 12.78 5.71
N THR A 46 2.74 12.89 6.53
CA THR A 46 4.10 12.47 6.16
C THR A 46 4.14 10.97 5.89
N LEU A 47 3.56 10.17 6.77
CA LEU A 47 3.47 8.71 6.59
C LEU A 47 2.75 8.35 5.29
N TRP A 48 1.64 9.01 5.01
CA TRP A 48 0.89 8.78 3.78
C TRP A 48 1.70 9.16 2.53
N GLN A 49 2.33 10.32 2.50
CA GLN A 49 3.14 10.78 1.38
C GLN A 49 4.32 9.85 1.10
N ASP A 50 5.03 9.43 2.14
CA ASP A 50 6.17 8.51 2.03
C ASP A 50 5.71 7.13 1.52
N THR A 51 4.59 6.64 2.02
CA THR A 51 4.01 5.36 1.58
C THR A 51 3.59 5.41 0.12
N VAL A 52 2.95 6.49 -0.32
CA VAL A 52 2.56 6.69 -1.73
C VAL A 52 3.79 6.76 -2.63
N ALA A 53 4.81 7.52 -2.25
CA ALA A 53 6.05 7.63 -3.02
C ALA A 53 6.74 6.27 -3.17
N ARG A 54 6.83 5.52 -2.09
CA ARG A 54 7.38 4.15 -2.10
C ARG A 54 6.57 3.22 -3.00
N SER A 55 5.25 3.23 -2.90
CA SER A 55 4.37 2.40 -3.72
C SER A 55 4.53 2.70 -5.20
N ARG A 56 4.62 3.97 -5.57
CA ARG A 56 4.88 4.37 -6.96
C ARG A 56 6.21 3.85 -7.50
N THR A 57 7.26 3.91 -6.68
CA THR A 57 8.58 3.36 -7.04
C THR A 57 8.52 1.85 -7.26
N LEU A 58 7.89 1.11 -6.35
CA LEU A 58 7.76 -0.34 -6.45
C LEU A 58 6.93 -0.76 -7.67
N VAL A 59 5.84 -0.05 -7.97
CA VAL A 59 5.02 -0.31 -9.17
C VAL A 59 5.81 -0.03 -10.43
N ALA A 60 6.56 1.08 -10.49
CA ALA A 60 7.39 1.40 -11.65
C ALA A 60 8.49 0.34 -11.89
N GLN A 61 9.12 -0.14 -10.83
CA GLN A 61 10.10 -1.23 -10.90
C GLN A 61 9.45 -2.53 -11.41
N ALA A 62 8.30 -2.90 -10.87
CA ALA A 62 7.59 -4.10 -11.29
C ALA A 62 7.11 -4.02 -12.75
N LEU A 63 6.68 -2.85 -13.22
CA LEU A 63 6.32 -2.62 -14.61
C LEU A 63 7.52 -2.78 -15.55
N SER A 64 8.71 -2.33 -15.12
CA SER A 64 9.96 -2.50 -15.89
C SER A 64 10.46 -3.94 -15.89
N ASP A 65 10.12 -4.71 -14.87
CA ASP A 65 10.58 -6.08 -14.66
C ASP A 65 9.42 -7.08 -14.74
N GLY A 66 8.90 -7.30 -15.93
CA GLY A 66 7.84 -8.25 -16.24
C GLY A 66 6.47 -7.64 -16.51
N GLY A 67 6.25 -6.36 -16.21
CA GLY A 67 5.02 -5.65 -16.54
C GLY A 67 3.82 -6.09 -15.69
N LEU A 68 2.62 -5.87 -16.22
CA LEU A 68 1.36 -6.14 -15.50
C LEU A 68 1.14 -7.63 -15.21
N ASP A 69 1.76 -8.52 -15.97
CA ASP A 69 1.63 -9.97 -15.77
C ASP A 69 2.68 -10.54 -14.81
N ARG A 70 3.61 -9.69 -14.30
CA ARG A 70 4.56 -10.11 -13.28
C ARG A 70 3.82 -10.61 -12.05
N LEU A 71 4.22 -11.79 -11.55
CA LEU A 71 3.69 -12.35 -10.32
C LEU A 71 4.40 -11.78 -9.11
N ALA A 72 3.66 -11.64 -8.01
CA ALA A 72 4.23 -11.29 -6.72
C ALA A 72 5.17 -12.39 -6.22
N ASP A 73 6.18 -12.01 -5.43
CA ASP A 73 7.10 -12.98 -4.82
C ASP A 73 6.42 -13.74 -3.68
N ARG A 74 5.44 -13.13 -3.05
CA ARG A 74 4.59 -13.76 -2.05
C ARG A 74 3.53 -14.64 -2.69
N HIS A 75 3.49 -15.91 -2.29
CA HIS A 75 2.54 -16.91 -2.77
C HIS A 75 1.48 -17.20 -1.71
N TRP A 76 0.27 -17.51 -2.17
CA TRP A 76 -0.76 -18.10 -1.32
C TRP A 76 -0.38 -19.55 -0.94
N PRO A 77 -1.03 -20.12 0.10
CA PRO A 77 -0.73 -21.48 0.53
C PRO A 77 -0.86 -22.54 -0.57
N ASP A 78 -1.69 -22.29 -1.60
CA ASP A 78 -1.87 -23.16 -2.75
C ASP A 78 -0.80 -22.99 -3.85
N GLY A 79 0.22 -22.14 -3.61
CA GLY A 79 1.33 -21.88 -4.53
C GLY A 79 1.05 -20.84 -5.60
N ARG A 80 -0.17 -20.32 -5.71
CA ARG A 80 -0.51 -19.22 -6.63
C ARG A 80 -0.03 -17.89 -6.08
N ALA A 81 0.25 -16.96 -6.99
CA ALA A 81 0.59 -15.59 -6.64
C ALA A 81 -0.24 -14.60 -7.48
N PRO A 82 -0.62 -13.44 -6.94
CA PRO A 82 -1.30 -12.43 -7.73
C PRO A 82 -0.32 -11.81 -8.75
N SER A 83 -0.85 -11.44 -9.91
CA SER A 83 -0.13 -10.58 -10.84
C SER A 83 -0.17 -9.12 -10.38
N LEU A 84 0.75 -8.30 -10.90
CA LEU A 84 0.70 -6.85 -10.66
C LEU A 84 -0.65 -6.25 -11.09
N ARG A 85 -1.20 -6.69 -12.21
CA ARG A 85 -2.54 -6.30 -12.69
C ARG A 85 -3.61 -6.55 -11.62
N ARG A 86 -3.61 -7.74 -11.03
CA ARG A 86 -4.56 -8.10 -9.97
C ARG A 86 -4.40 -7.22 -8.75
N ILE A 87 -3.17 -6.98 -8.32
CA ILE A 87 -2.88 -6.10 -7.17
C ILE A 87 -3.39 -4.68 -7.41
N LEU A 88 -3.17 -4.13 -8.60
CA LEU A 88 -3.63 -2.78 -8.94
C LEU A 88 -5.16 -2.68 -9.01
N ILE A 89 -5.83 -3.71 -9.53
CA ILE A 89 -7.30 -3.76 -9.56
C ILE A 89 -7.86 -3.85 -8.14
N ASP A 90 -7.27 -4.69 -7.29
CA ASP A 90 -7.67 -4.81 -5.89
C ASP A 90 -7.47 -3.48 -5.14
N LEU A 91 -6.40 -2.73 -5.43
CA LEU A 91 -6.20 -1.39 -4.87
C LEU A 91 -7.28 -0.40 -5.29
N ILE A 92 -7.72 -0.41 -6.55
CA ILE A 92 -8.82 0.44 -7.01
C ILE A 92 -10.09 0.12 -6.22
N GLU A 93 -10.41 -1.14 -6.06
CA GLU A 93 -11.56 -1.62 -5.30
C GLU A 93 -11.49 -1.21 -3.82
N GLU A 94 -10.35 -1.44 -3.18
CA GLU A 94 -10.11 -1.09 -1.77
C GLU A 94 -10.20 0.43 -1.54
N TYR A 95 -9.59 1.24 -2.41
CA TYR A 95 -9.69 2.70 -2.30
C TYR A 95 -11.11 3.19 -2.53
N ALA A 96 -11.84 2.65 -3.50
CA ALA A 96 -13.23 3.03 -3.73
C ALA A 96 -14.09 2.76 -2.50
N ARG A 97 -13.90 1.62 -1.85
CA ARG A 97 -14.60 1.25 -0.63
C ARG A 97 -14.27 2.19 0.54
N HIS A 98 -12.99 2.41 0.79
CA HIS A 98 -12.53 3.25 1.90
C HIS A 98 -12.89 4.73 1.70
N VAL A 99 -12.83 5.24 0.48
CA VAL A 99 -13.27 6.61 0.15
C VAL A 99 -14.77 6.77 0.37
N GLY A 100 -15.57 5.78 0.02
CA GLY A 100 -17.01 5.79 0.31
C GLY A 100 -17.32 5.82 1.81
N HIS A 101 -16.59 5.05 2.62
CA HIS A 101 -16.71 5.10 4.07
C HIS A 101 -16.28 6.47 4.64
N ALA A 102 -15.16 7.02 4.15
CA ALA A 102 -14.67 8.33 4.58
C ALA A 102 -15.67 9.45 4.24
N ASP A 103 -16.36 9.35 3.12
CA ASP A 103 -17.38 10.30 2.69
C ASP A 103 -18.56 10.33 3.68
N LEU A 104 -19.06 9.16 4.08
CA LEU A 104 -20.13 9.05 5.07
C LEU A 104 -19.71 9.52 6.47
N ILE A 105 -18.49 9.21 6.88
CA ILE A 105 -17.94 9.66 8.17
C ILE A 105 -17.81 11.18 8.16
N ARG A 106 -17.31 11.75 7.08
CA ARG A 106 -17.18 13.21 6.94
C ARG A 106 -18.53 13.91 7.02
N GLU A 107 -19.52 13.42 6.31
CA GLU A 107 -20.88 13.96 6.37
C GLU A 107 -21.42 13.98 7.81
N SER A 108 -21.14 12.92 8.57
CA SER A 108 -21.50 12.81 9.98
C SER A 108 -20.79 13.85 10.85
N VAL A 109 -19.57 14.26 10.51
CA VAL A 109 -18.74 15.18 11.29
C VAL A 109 -19.07 16.64 11.00
N ASP A 110 -19.13 17.04 9.73
CA ASP A 110 -19.26 18.45 9.33
C ASP A 110 -20.46 18.74 8.40
N GLY A 111 -21.25 17.72 8.06
CA GLY A 111 -22.43 17.85 7.20
C GLY A 111 -22.10 18.08 5.72
N LEU A 112 -20.82 18.11 5.34
CA LEU A 112 -20.43 18.27 3.94
C LEU A 112 -20.66 16.98 3.17
N VAL A 113 -21.42 17.12 2.08
CA VAL A 113 -21.64 16.06 1.09
C VAL A 113 -20.80 16.42 -0.12
N GLY A 114 -19.94 15.52 -0.57
CA GLY A 114 -19.02 15.84 -1.64
C GLY A 114 -18.98 14.79 -2.72
N GLU A 115 -19.42 15.14 -3.92
CA GLU A 115 -19.09 14.42 -5.14
C GLU A 115 -17.90 15.08 -5.84
N ASP A 116 -17.78 16.41 -5.70
CA ASP A 116 -16.71 17.20 -6.29
C ASP A 116 -15.85 17.90 -5.22
N PRO A 117 -14.56 18.10 -5.50
CA PRO A 117 -13.71 18.88 -4.60
C PRO A 117 -14.25 20.33 -4.49
N PRO A 118 -14.08 20.98 -3.35
CA PRO A 118 -14.44 22.40 -3.19
C PRO A 118 -13.78 23.25 -4.28
N ARG A 119 -14.53 24.12 -4.89
CA ARG A 119 -14.02 25.08 -5.88
C ARG A 119 -13.35 26.24 -5.19
#